data_d6c815da9924db3f57a561590193ca3d
#
_entry.id   d6c815da9924db3f57a561590193ca3d
#
_cell.length_a   1.000
_cell.length_b   1.000
_cell.length_c   1.000
_cell.angle_alpha   90.00
_cell.angle_beta   90.00
_cell.angle_gamma   90.00
#
_symmetry.space_group_name_H-M   'P 1'
#
loop_
_entity.id
_entity.type
_entity.pdbx_description
1 polymer ?
#
loop_
_entity_poly.entity_id
_entity_poly.type
_entity_poly.pdbx_seq_one_letter_code
_entity_poly.pdbx_strand_id
1 'polypeptide(L)'
;MAGPDRIRVGIVGAGDIVSRSHLPVLTNMADVQIAWLCDRDDARAAAVADGYGIPFAALPADPAALPAADVVLLGIPYGARWSYYEAFETRGTALFVEKPLFRTVQRHQRLCTAWQDHALAHGFQRRSLGVVRTCRDLIERGTFGPLRSAHFGMGAPGAVTRGRYYSTPELSGGGVLFETGVHGIDALVYMSRASAARVKRARMLMEAGLDLHTDAEIELLTEDGVAVEATLEISCLRDTSNRIELVFERARLRFSLFDASGRLSLDSGSAELELAPAVARGYARTHAQALYAHWCAFLGGLREGRANHTSARDALITTAIVEQCYAAAGLHGEPGAP
;
A
#
# COMPACT_ATOMS: atom_id res chain seq x y z
N MET A 1 27.91 -26.60 6.84
CA MET A 1 26.52 -26.40 7.24
C MET A 1 25.84 -25.71 6.06
N ALA A 2 24.84 -26.34 5.43
CA ALA A 2 24.01 -25.66 4.43
C ALA A 2 23.35 -24.46 5.13
N GLY A 3 23.52 -23.24 4.59
CA GLY A 3 22.81 -22.08 5.09
C GLY A 3 21.28 -22.28 4.97
N PRO A 4 20.46 -21.55 5.72
CA PRO A 4 19.02 -21.66 5.57
C PRO A 4 18.64 -21.44 4.11
N ASP A 5 17.74 -22.26 3.60
CA ASP A 5 17.24 -22.14 2.23
C ASP A 5 16.70 -20.73 2.02
N ARG A 6 17.34 -19.98 1.11
CA ARG A 6 16.92 -18.62 0.78
C ARG A 6 15.60 -18.66 0.03
N ILE A 7 14.68 -17.77 0.39
CA ILE A 7 13.45 -17.58 -0.38
C ILE A 7 13.81 -16.99 -1.75
N ARG A 8 13.37 -17.66 -2.81
CA ARG A 8 13.59 -17.28 -4.20
C ARG A 8 12.50 -16.30 -4.62
N VAL A 9 12.88 -15.06 -4.93
CA VAL A 9 11.95 -14.00 -5.33
C VAL A 9 12.10 -13.74 -6.83
N GLY A 10 11.02 -13.96 -7.59
CA GLY A 10 10.87 -13.48 -8.96
C GLY A 10 10.28 -12.08 -8.99
N ILE A 11 10.65 -11.26 -9.95
CA ILE A 11 10.19 -9.86 -10.04
C ILE A 11 9.64 -9.58 -11.42
N VAL A 12 8.39 -9.14 -11.48
CA VAL A 12 7.73 -8.64 -12.70
C VAL A 12 7.63 -7.12 -12.62
N GLY A 13 8.31 -6.44 -13.53
CA GLY A 13 8.44 -4.99 -13.60
C GLY A 13 9.83 -4.51 -13.17
N ALA A 14 10.43 -3.63 -13.98
CA ALA A 14 11.70 -2.97 -13.72
C ALA A 14 11.55 -1.43 -13.63
N GLY A 15 10.35 -0.96 -13.26
CA GLY A 15 10.04 0.46 -13.09
C GLY A 15 10.66 1.05 -11.81
N ASP A 16 10.43 2.35 -11.58
CA ASP A 16 11.03 3.12 -10.48
C ASP A 16 10.79 2.49 -9.10
N ILE A 17 9.59 1.98 -8.83
CA ILE A 17 9.29 1.37 -7.51
C ILE A 17 10.13 0.11 -7.27
N VAL A 18 10.36 -0.68 -8.30
CA VAL A 18 11.19 -1.88 -8.21
C VAL A 18 12.66 -1.51 -8.13
N SER A 19 13.16 -0.74 -9.09
CA SER A 19 14.60 -0.43 -9.20
C SER A 19 15.13 0.46 -8.07
N ARG A 20 14.31 1.39 -7.55
CA ARG A 20 14.73 2.37 -6.54
C ARG A 20 14.28 2.04 -5.11
N SER A 21 13.34 1.11 -4.93
CA SER A 21 12.82 0.78 -3.61
C SER A 21 12.93 -0.70 -3.28
N HIS A 22 12.33 -1.60 -4.07
CA HIS A 22 12.35 -3.03 -3.75
C HIS A 22 13.72 -3.68 -3.91
N LEU A 23 14.42 -3.47 -5.03
CA LEU A 23 15.73 -4.08 -5.27
C LEU A 23 16.79 -3.68 -4.23
N PRO A 24 16.94 -2.38 -3.85
CA PRO A 24 17.85 -2.01 -2.76
C PRO A 24 17.54 -2.70 -1.43
N VAL A 25 16.29 -3.02 -1.17
CA VAL A 25 15.88 -3.75 0.05
C VAL A 25 16.16 -5.24 -0.09
N LEU A 26 15.65 -5.87 -1.13
CA LEU A 26 15.70 -7.32 -1.31
C LEU A 26 17.10 -7.85 -1.48
N THR A 27 17.98 -7.13 -2.20
CA THR A 27 19.40 -7.54 -2.39
C THR A 27 20.21 -7.44 -1.10
N ASN A 28 19.75 -6.69 -0.10
CA ASN A 28 20.39 -6.60 1.22
C ASN A 28 19.79 -7.55 2.27
N MET A 29 18.76 -8.36 1.91
CA MET A 29 18.20 -9.38 2.80
C MET A 29 18.98 -10.70 2.67
N ALA A 30 19.62 -11.14 3.76
CA ALA A 30 20.50 -12.32 3.74
C ALA A 30 19.77 -13.63 3.41
N ASP A 31 18.47 -13.68 3.69
CA ASP A 31 17.59 -14.83 3.52
C ASP A 31 16.75 -14.79 2.22
N VAL A 32 17.07 -13.84 1.33
CA VAL A 32 16.44 -13.68 0.01
C VAL A 32 17.44 -13.94 -1.10
N GLN A 33 16.98 -14.54 -2.18
CA GLN A 33 17.68 -14.65 -3.45
C GLN A 33 16.76 -14.15 -4.55
N ILE A 34 17.18 -13.14 -5.32
CA ILE A 34 16.44 -12.76 -6.52
C ILE A 34 16.68 -13.84 -7.58
N ALA A 35 15.62 -14.55 -7.92
CA ALA A 35 15.68 -15.64 -8.88
C ALA A 35 15.71 -15.12 -10.32
N TRP A 36 14.96 -14.08 -10.61
CA TRP A 36 14.88 -13.41 -11.91
C TRP A 36 14.16 -12.08 -11.82
N LEU A 37 14.45 -11.19 -12.79
CA LEU A 37 13.75 -9.94 -13.06
C LEU A 37 13.30 -9.92 -14.52
N CYS A 38 12.06 -9.57 -14.79
CA CYS A 38 11.54 -9.34 -16.14
C CYS A 38 10.71 -8.06 -16.22
N ASP A 39 10.55 -7.52 -17.42
CA ASP A 39 9.66 -6.39 -17.73
C ASP A 39 9.25 -6.50 -19.21
N ARG A 40 8.15 -5.85 -19.60
CA ARG A 40 7.77 -5.72 -21.02
C ARG A 40 8.82 -5.01 -21.90
N ASP A 41 9.67 -4.22 -21.27
CA ASP A 41 10.85 -3.58 -21.85
C ASP A 41 12.09 -4.39 -21.42
N ASP A 42 12.44 -5.38 -22.24
CA ASP A 42 13.56 -6.29 -21.99
C ASP A 42 14.88 -5.53 -21.82
N ALA A 43 15.10 -4.45 -22.58
CA ALA A 43 16.34 -3.66 -22.47
C ALA A 43 16.45 -2.98 -21.11
N ARG A 44 15.35 -2.42 -20.62
CA ARG A 44 15.30 -1.84 -19.26
C ARG A 44 15.51 -2.91 -18.19
N ALA A 45 14.82 -4.05 -18.31
CA ALA A 45 14.96 -5.13 -17.35
C ALA A 45 16.39 -5.68 -17.30
N ALA A 46 17.03 -5.88 -18.46
CA ALA A 46 18.41 -6.33 -18.56
C ALA A 46 19.39 -5.32 -17.93
N ALA A 47 19.22 -4.02 -18.20
CA ALA A 47 20.07 -2.98 -17.62
C ALA A 47 19.92 -2.88 -16.09
N VAL A 48 18.69 -3.00 -15.56
CA VAL A 48 18.45 -3.02 -14.11
C VAL A 48 19.03 -4.29 -13.49
N ALA A 49 18.85 -5.45 -14.11
CA ALA A 49 19.37 -6.72 -13.64
C ALA A 49 20.91 -6.71 -13.56
N ASP A 50 21.57 -6.21 -14.60
CA ASP A 50 23.03 -6.05 -14.65
C ASP A 50 23.53 -5.13 -13.53
N GLY A 51 22.88 -3.97 -13.35
CA GLY A 51 23.25 -3.00 -12.31
C GLY A 51 23.14 -3.54 -10.88
N TYR A 52 22.32 -4.56 -10.64
CA TYR A 52 22.19 -5.23 -9.34
C TYR A 52 22.89 -6.61 -9.28
N GLY A 53 23.48 -7.08 -10.38
CA GLY A 53 24.10 -8.40 -10.45
C GLY A 53 23.11 -9.55 -10.24
N ILE A 54 21.86 -9.40 -10.74
CA ILE A 54 20.78 -10.40 -10.59
C ILE A 54 20.38 -10.98 -11.96
N PRO A 55 19.81 -12.20 -12.02
CA PRO A 55 19.40 -12.82 -13.27
C PRO A 55 18.29 -12.02 -13.98
N PHE A 56 18.48 -11.78 -15.27
CA PHE A 56 17.45 -11.31 -16.19
C PHE A 56 16.69 -12.52 -16.77
N ALA A 57 15.37 -12.37 -16.95
CA ALA A 57 14.54 -13.28 -17.72
C ALA A 57 13.72 -12.49 -18.76
N ALA A 58 13.72 -12.92 -20.01
CA ALA A 58 12.84 -12.36 -21.01
C ALA A 58 11.38 -12.60 -20.60
N LEU A 59 10.52 -11.61 -20.81
CA LEU A 59 9.11 -11.74 -20.48
C LEU A 59 8.40 -12.64 -21.51
N PRO A 60 7.88 -13.82 -21.11
CA PRO A 60 7.15 -14.66 -22.02
C PRO A 60 5.76 -14.08 -22.32
N ALA A 61 5.18 -14.48 -23.47
CA ALA A 61 3.80 -14.09 -23.82
C ALA A 61 2.76 -14.61 -22.82
N ASP A 62 3.00 -15.80 -22.25
CA ASP A 62 2.19 -16.39 -21.19
C ASP A 62 2.95 -16.27 -19.86
N PRO A 63 2.42 -15.52 -18.84
CA PRO A 63 3.04 -15.44 -17.53
C PRO A 63 3.26 -16.80 -16.84
N ALA A 64 2.50 -17.83 -17.19
CA ALA A 64 2.67 -19.17 -16.65
C ALA A 64 4.01 -19.82 -17.09
N ALA A 65 4.66 -19.33 -18.14
CA ALA A 65 5.97 -19.79 -18.59
C ALA A 65 7.16 -19.14 -17.85
N LEU A 66 6.93 -18.17 -16.96
CA LEU A 66 7.99 -17.56 -16.14
C LEU A 66 8.68 -18.62 -15.27
N PRO A 67 10.00 -18.49 -14.99
CA PRO A 67 10.72 -19.46 -14.16
C PRO A 67 10.11 -19.58 -12.76
N ALA A 68 10.30 -20.72 -12.09
CA ALA A 68 9.80 -20.95 -10.75
C ALA A 68 10.46 -20.00 -9.73
N ALA A 69 9.65 -19.52 -8.80
CA ALA A 69 10.05 -18.73 -7.63
C ALA A 69 9.11 -19.08 -6.46
N ASP A 70 9.57 -18.89 -5.22
CA ASP A 70 8.73 -19.12 -4.04
C ASP A 70 7.76 -17.94 -3.84
N VAL A 71 8.22 -16.74 -4.17
CA VAL A 71 7.47 -15.48 -4.12
C VAL A 71 7.64 -14.75 -5.45
N VAL A 72 6.59 -14.11 -5.94
CA VAL A 72 6.68 -13.17 -7.06
C VAL A 72 6.23 -11.77 -6.61
N LEU A 73 7.09 -10.78 -6.85
CA LEU A 73 6.75 -9.36 -6.73
C LEU A 73 6.09 -8.88 -8.03
N LEU A 74 4.87 -8.37 -7.95
CA LEU A 74 4.20 -7.68 -9.06
C LEU A 74 4.35 -6.16 -8.91
N GLY A 75 5.43 -5.62 -9.46
CA GLY A 75 5.75 -4.18 -9.49
C GLY A 75 5.36 -3.50 -10.80
N ILE A 76 4.19 -3.85 -11.34
CA ILE A 76 3.66 -3.39 -12.63
C ILE A 76 2.36 -2.59 -12.46
N PRO A 77 1.94 -1.80 -13.46
CA PRO A 77 0.68 -1.05 -13.43
C PRO A 77 -0.52 -1.93 -13.09
N TYR A 78 -1.50 -1.33 -12.39
CA TYR A 78 -2.71 -2.00 -11.93
C TYR A 78 -3.39 -2.83 -13.01
N GLY A 79 -3.70 -2.25 -14.17
CA GLY A 79 -4.43 -2.90 -15.26
C GLY A 79 -3.68 -4.04 -15.96
N ALA A 80 -2.37 -4.19 -15.69
CA ALA A 80 -1.55 -5.24 -16.31
C ALA A 80 -1.41 -6.52 -15.44
N ARG A 81 -2.05 -6.58 -14.26
CA ARG A 81 -1.78 -7.64 -13.27
C ARG A 81 -2.62 -8.89 -13.44
N TRP A 82 -3.77 -8.81 -14.12
CA TRP A 82 -4.77 -9.86 -14.07
C TRP A 82 -4.27 -11.23 -14.56
N SER A 83 -3.61 -11.29 -15.71
CA SER A 83 -3.04 -12.53 -16.25
C SER A 83 -1.99 -13.17 -15.34
N TYR A 84 -1.28 -12.34 -14.56
CA TYR A 84 -0.30 -12.84 -13.58
C TYR A 84 -0.98 -13.47 -12.37
N TYR A 85 -2.13 -12.91 -11.91
CA TYR A 85 -2.89 -13.55 -10.84
C TYR A 85 -3.31 -14.95 -11.23
N GLU A 86 -3.92 -15.12 -12.42
CA GLU A 86 -4.36 -16.43 -12.91
C GLU A 86 -3.20 -17.43 -13.06
N ALA A 87 -2.08 -16.97 -13.62
CA ALA A 87 -0.90 -17.84 -13.80
C ALA A 87 -0.28 -18.29 -12.48
N PHE A 88 -0.17 -17.40 -11.47
CA PHE A 88 0.46 -17.76 -10.21
C PHE A 88 -0.48 -18.43 -9.21
N GLU A 89 -1.80 -18.21 -9.30
CA GLU A 89 -2.79 -18.99 -8.57
C GLU A 89 -2.66 -20.47 -8.87
N THR A 90 -2.64 -20.82 -10.16
CA THR A 90 -2.50 -22.23 -10.63
C THR A 90 -1.20 -22.88 -10.12
N ARG A 91 -0.16 -22.09 -9.92
CA ARG A 91 1.16 -22.58 -9.46
C ARG A 91 1.31 -22.60 -7.93
N GLY A 92 0.37 -22.04 -7.19
CA GLY A 92 0.46 -21.88 -5.74
C GLY A 92 1.63 -20.97 -5.30
N THR A 93 2.11 -20.09 -6.19
CA THR A 93 3.22 -19.16 -5.89
C THR A 93 2.74 -18.02 -5.00
N ALA A 94 3.47 -17.71 -3.92
CA ALA A 94 3.13 -16.58 -3.08
C ALA A 94 3.36 -15.24 -3.81
N LEU A 95 2.51 -14.25 -3.54
CA LEU A 95 2.58 -12.94 -4.20
C LEU A 95 2.82 -11.79 -3.23
N PHE A 96 3.69 -10.88 -3.63
CA PHE A 96 3.73 -9.53 -3.12
C PHE A 96 3.22 -8.60 -4.24
N VAL A 97 2.10 -7.91 -3.99
CA VAL A 97 1.45 -7.08 -5.00
C VAL A 97 1.58 -5.62 -4.61
N GLU A 98 2.19 -4.80 -5.48
CA GLU A 98 2.25 -3.36 -5.24
C GLU A 98 0.85 -2.73 -5.24
N LYS A 99 0.73 -1.66 -4.44
CA LYS A 99 -0.50 -0.86 -4.42
C LYS A 99 -0.68 -0.13 -5.79
N PRO A 100 -1.87 0.35 -6.12
CA PRO A 100 -3.16 0.04 -5.51
C PRO A 100 -3.57 -1.40 -5.81
N LEU A 101 -4.40 -2.01 -4.94
CA LEU A 101 -4.78 -3.41 -5.12
C LEU A 101 -5.92 -3.56 -6.13
N PHE A 102 -7.12 -3.12 -5.76
CA PHE A 102 -8.32 -3.20 -6.60
C PHE A 102 -9.20 -1.97 -6.45
N ARG A 103 -9.98 -1.66 -7.50
CA ARG A 103 -11.03 -0.66 -7.47
C ARG A 103 -12.34 -1.19 -6.91
N THR A 104 -12.55 -2.51 -6.95
CA THR A 104 -13.77 -3.15 -6.49
C THR A 104 -13.49 -4.20 -5.43
N VAL A 105 -14.37 -4.25 -4.44
CA VAL A 105 -14.32 -5.25 -3.36
C VAL A 105 -14.48 -6.66 -3.93
N GLN A 106 -15.33 -6.83 -4.93
CA GLN A 106 -15.57 -8.14 -5.54
C GLN A 106 -14.28 -8.77 -6.09
N ARG A 107 -13.50 -8.02 -6.87
CA ARG A 107 -12.23 -8.52 -7.43
C ARG A 107 -11.19 -8.74 -6.34
N HIS A 108 -11.13 -7.86 -5.35
CA HIS A 108 -10.22 -8.02 -4.22
C HIS A 108 -10.54 -9.28 -3.40
N GLN A 109 -11.82 -9.51 -3.10
CA GLN A 109 -12.28 -10.72 -2.41
C GLN A 109 -11.97 -12.00 -3.19
N ARG A 110 -12.17 -11.98 -4.52
CA ARG A 110 -11.79 -13.11 -5.37
C ARG A 110 -10.31 -13.46 -5.19
N LEU A 111 -9.42 -12.46 -5.22
CA LEU A 111 -8.00 -12.70 -5.03
C LEU A 111 -7.70 -13.27 -3.64
N CYS A 112 -8.29 -12.68 -2.59
CA CYS A 112 -8.15 -13.19 -1.21
C CYS A 112 -8.75 -14.59 -0.99
N THR A 113 -9.58 -15.08 -1.90
CA THR A 113 -10.11 -16.45 -1.85
C THR A 113 -9.17 -17.44 -2.56
N ALA A 114 -8.41 -16.97 -3.55
CA ALA A 114 -7.48 -17.79 -4.33
C ALA A 114 -6.19 -18.10 -3.56
N TRP A 115 -5.77 -17.22 -2.64
CA TRP A 115 -4.58 -17.39 -1.81
C TRP A 115 -4.90 -17.49 -0.34
N GLN A 116 -4.06 -18.24 0.39
CA GLN A 116 -4.03 -18.17 1.84
C GLN A 116 -3.51 -16.79 2.28
N ASP A 117 -4.04 -16.25 3.36
CA ASP A 117 -3.78 -14.87 3.81
C ASP A 117 -2.29 -14.56 4.07
N HIS A 118 -1.47 -15.56 4.40
CA HIS A 118 -0.03 -15.42 4.57
C HIS A 118 0.77 -15.49 3.26
N ALA A 119 0.15 -15.95 2.16
CA ALA A 119 0.79 -16.13 0.85
C ALA A 119 0.48 -15.00 -0.14
N LEU A 120 -0.33 -14.00 0.26
CA LEU A 120 -0.68 -12.84 -0.55
C LEU A 120 -0.47 -11.56 0.25
N ALA A 121 0.59 -10.82 -0.07
CA ALA A 121 0.91 -9.54 0.55
C ALA A 121 0.57 -8.36 -0.36
N HIS A 122 0.23 -7.24 0.29
CA HIS A 122 0.01 -5.94 -0.37
C HIS A 122 1.20 -4.99 -0.20
N GLY A 123 1.35 -3.99 -1.09
CA GLY A 123 2.38 -2.95 -1.05
C GLY A 123 2.04 -1.75 -0.16
N PHE A 124 1.29 -1.89 0.94
CA PHE A 124 1.02 -0.80 1.89
C PHE A 124 2.07 -0.73 3.00
N GLN A 125 3.33 -0.60 2.61
CA GLN A 125 4.48 -0.59 3.51
C GLN A 125 4.44 0.53 4.56
N ARG A 126 3.63 1.58 4.37
CA ARG A 126 3.47 2.66 5.36
C ARG A 126 2.86 2.19 6.68
N ARG A 127 2.18 1.04 6.72
CA ARG A 127 1.79 0.36 7.97
C ARG A 127 2.99 0.03 8.86
N SER A 128 4.18 -0.14 8.28
CA SER A 128 5.43 -0.41 9.00
C SER A 128 6.17 0.85 9.48
N LEU A 129 5.70 2.06 9.14
CA LEU A 129 6.27 3.29 9.68
C LEU A 129 6.07 3.39 11.19
N GLY A 130 7.11 3.83 11.90
CA GLY A 130 7.09 3.97 13.35
C GLY A 130 5.98 4.87 13.86
N VAL A 131 5.70 6.00 13.18
CA VAL A 131 4.59 6.90 13.54
C VAL A 131 3.24 6.21 13.42
N VAL A 132 3.01 5.42 12.36
CA VAL A 132 1.76 4.69 12.14
C VAL A 132 1.58 3.61 13.20
N ARG A 133 2.62 2.84 13.48
CA ARG A 133 2.58 1.80 14.53
C ARG A 133 2.40 2.38 15.91
N THR A 134 3.09 3.49 16.23
CA THR A 134 2.91 4.19 17.50
C THR A 134 1.48 4.69 17.67
N CYS A 135 0.89 5.31 16.64
CA CYS A 135 -0.51 5.75 16.71
C CYS A 135 -1.47 4.57 16.93
N ARG A 136 -1.27 3.45 16.22
CA ARG A 136 -2.05 2.24 16.43
C ARG A 136 -1.94 1.73 17.86
N ASP A 137 -0.71 1.62 18.40
CA ASP A 137 -0.47 1.17 19.78
C ASP A 137 -1.13 2.10 20.82
N LEU A 138 -1.10 3.42 20.59
CA LEU A 138 -1.75 4.41 21.47
C LEU A 138 -3.28 4.29 21.44
N ILE A 139 -3.86 4.04 20.26
CA ILE A 139 -5.31 3.80 20.09
C ILE A 139 -5.70 2.51 20.79
N GLU A 140 -5.00 1.42 20.54
CA GLU A 140 -5.28 0.10 21.10
C GLU A 140 -5.20 0.08 22.64
N ARG A 141 -4.28 0.87 23.21
CA ARG A 141 -4.14 1.03 24.68
C ARG A 141 -5.11 2.05 25.27
N GLY A 142 -5.90 2.75 24.47
CA GLY A 142 -6.79 3.81 24.95
C GLY A 142 -6.07 4.96 25.67
N THR A 143 -4.79 5.22 25.33
CA THR A 143 -3.91 6.15 26.06
C THR A 143 -4.50 7.55 26.21
N PHE A 144 -5.18 8.04 25.16
CA PHE A 144 -5.79 9.38 25.15
C PHE A 144 -7.32 9.35 25.15
N GLY A 145 -7.91 8.22 25.54
CA GLY A 145 -9.35 7.98 25.39
C GLY A 145 -9.72 7.58 23.97
N PRO A 146 -11.03 7.46 23.66
CA PRO A 146 -11.48 7.04 22.36
C PRO A 146 -11.05 8.03 21.24
N LEU A 147 -10.69 7.49 20.09
CA LEU A 147 -10.51 8.25 18.86
C LEU A 147 -11.88 8.79 18.42
N ARG A 148 -11.99 10.11 18.25
CA ARG A 148 -13.25 10.80 17.90
C ARG A 148 -13.33 11.09 16.40
N SER A 149 -12.22 11.61 15.85
CA SER A 149 -12.16 11.89 14.41
C SER A 149 -10.74 11.78 13.87
N ALA A 150 -10.66 11.63 12.56
CA ALA A 150 -9.41 11.59 11.83
C ALA A 150 -9.48 12.48 10.57
N HIS A 151 -8.36 13.02 10.15
CA HIS A 151 -8.23 13.74 8.88
C HIS A 151 -6.99 13.28 8.14
N PHE A 152 -7.09 13.10 6.83
CA PHE A 152 -5.93 12.91 5.97
C PHE A 152 -5.99 13.91 4.83
N GLY A 153 -4.96 14.78 4.78
CA GLY A 153 -4.70 15.66 3.66
C GLY A 153 -3.44 15.24 2.91
N MET A 154 -3.53 15.20 1.59
CA MET A 154 -2.38 14.98 0.72
C MET A 154 -2.59 15.75 -0.59
N GLY A 155 -1.66 16.64 -0.90
CA GLY A 155 -1.73 17.37 -2.16
C GLY A 155 -0.40 17.99 -2.53
N ALA A 156 -0.12 17.94 -3.83
CA ALA A 156 0.96 18.68 -4.46
C ALA A 156 0.61 18.90 -5.95
N PRO A 157 0.77 20.10 -6.50
CA PRO A 157 0.57 20.35 -7.92
C PRO A 157 1.45 19.42 -8.77
N GLY A 158 0.83 18.71 -9.72
CA GLY A 158 1.53 17.77 -10.60
C GLY A 158 1.93 16.44 -9.95
N ALA A 159 1.39 16.08 -8.79
CA ALA A 159 1.68 14.81 -8.10
C ALA A 159 1.35 13.56 -8.96
N VAL A 160 0.44 13.67 -9.92
CA VAL A 160 0.22 12.65 -10.95
C VAL A 160 1.02 13.04 -12.19
N THR A 161 2.05 12.28 -12.52
CA THR A 161 2.96 12.58 -13.62
C THR A 161 2.25 12.36 -14.96
N ARG A 162 1.98 13.42 -15.72
CA ARG A 162 1.44 13.34 -17.07
C ARG A 162 2.42 12.58 -17.99
N GLY A 163 1.87 11.75 -18.88
CA GLY A 163 2.65 11.10 -19.93
C GLY A 163 3.25 9.72 -19.62
N ARG A 164 2.96 9.14 -18.46
CA ARG A 164 3.26 7.73 -18.15
C ARG A 164 1.96 6.92 -18.11
N TYR A 165 2.02 5.64 -17.65
CA TYR A 165 0.84 4.77 -17.49
C TYR A 165 -0.26 5.40 -16.60
N TYR A 166 0.08 6.39 -15.78
CA TYR A 166 -0.86 7.16 -14.94
C TYR A 166 -1.92 7.93 -15.73
N SER A 167 -1.63 8.31 -16.99
CA SER A 167 -2.59 9.00 -17.84
C SER A 167 -3.50 8.06 -18.65
N THR A 168 -3.39 6.76 -18.41
CA THR A 168 -4.20 5.73 -19.07
C THR A 168 -5.07 5.05 -18.00
N PRO A 169 -6.37 5.38 -17.90
CA PRO A 169 -7.25 4.87 -16.84
C PRO A 169 -7.27 3.35 -16.74
N GLU A 170 -7.19 2.65 -17.87
CA GLU A 170 -7.18 1.18 -17.95
C GLU A 170 -5.92 0.59 -17.30
N LEU A 171 -4.79 1.31 -17.33
CA LEU A 171 -3.53 0.87 -16.72
C LEU A 171 -3.38 1.36 -15.28
N SER A 172 -3.75 2.61 -15.00
CA SER A 172 -3.62 3.20 -13.66
C SER A 172 -4.73 2.74 -12.71
N GLY A 173 -5.92 2.45 -13.23
CA GLY A 173 -7.11 2.12 -12.46
C GLY A 173 -7.84 3.34 -11.88
N GLY A 174 -7.23 4.52 -11.87
CA GLY A 174 -7.76 5.75 -11.32
C GLY A 174 -6.71 6.85 -11.25
N GLY A 175 -7.08 7.99 -10.66
CA GLY A 175 -6.22 9.15 -10.50
C GLY A 175 -5.55 9.23 -9.13
N VAL A 176 -5.51 10.44 -8.54
CA VAL A 176 -4.74 10.73 -7.31
C VAL A 176 -5.25 9.99 -6.08
N LEU A 177 -6.56 9.76 -5.96
CA LEU A 177 -7.13 8.97 -4.87
C LEU A 177 -6.58 7.54 -4.91
N PHE A 178 -6.67 6.90 -6.07
CA PHE A 178 -6.33 5.49 -6.24
C PHE A 178 -4.82 5.27 -6.22
N GLU A 179 -4.04 6.15 -6.84
CA GLU A 179 -2.57 5.99 -6.93
C GLU A 179 -1.87 6.35 -5.61
N THR A 180 -2.20 7.49 -5.01
CA THR A 180 -1.48 8.00 -3.84
C THR A 180 -2.34 8.07 -2.59
N GLY A 181 -3.60 8.48 -2.72
CA GLY A 181 -4.55 8.62 -1.62
C GLY A 181 -4.78 7.35 -0.83
N VAL A 182 -4.74 6.20 -1.50
CA VAL A 182 -4.87 4.86 -0.87
C VAL A 182 -3.89 4.63 0.28
N HIS A 183 -2.70 5.26 0.27
CA HIS A 183 -1.75 5.13 1.37
C HIS A 183 -2.26 5.74 2.67
N GLY A 184 -2.93 6.90 2.59
CA GLY A 184 -3.49 7.55 3.77
C GLY A 184 -4.77 6.87 4.24
N ILE A 185 -5.62 6.46 3.31
CA ILE A 185 -6.82 5.67 3.63
C ILE A 185 -6.42 4.39 4.37
N ASP A 186 -5.47 3.65 3.82
CA ASP A 186 -4.97 2.41 4.42
C ASP A 186 -4.35 2.65 5.80
N ALA A 187 -3.57 3.72 5.96
CA ALA A 187 -3.00 4.07 7.25
C ALA A 187 -4.08 4.41 8.29
N LEU A 188 -5.14 5.15 7.91
CA LEU A 188 -6.27 5.44 8.80
C LEU A 188 -7.01 4.17 9.20
N VAL A 189 -7.35 3.30 8.24
CA VAL A 189 -8.00 1.99 8.48
C VAL A 189 -7.14 1.14 9.43
N TYR A 190 -5.85 1.05 9.16
CA TYR A 190 -4.93 0.25 9.96
C TYR A 190 -4.77 0.78 11.40
N MET A 191 -4.59 2.11 11.57
CA MET A 191 -4.41 2.71 12.89
C MET A 191 -5.68 2.65 13.72
N SER A 192 -6.84 2.96 13.14
CA SER A 192 -8.12 2.93 13.84
C SER A 192 -8.63 1.52 14.14
N ARG A 193 -7.99 0.47 13.58
CA ARG A 193 -8.50 -0.91 13.65
C ARG A 193 -9.94 -1.00 13.10
N ALA A 194 -10.18 -0.33 11.99
CA ALA A 194 -11.51 -0.34 11.40
C ALA A 194 -11.87 -1.75 10.89
N SER A 195 -13.04 -2.24 11.28
CA SER A 195 -13.64 -3.49 10.81
C SER A 195 -14.65 -3.28 9.68
N ALA A 196 -15.15 -2.03 9.53
CA ALA A 196 -16.03 -1.61 8.44
C ALA A 196 -15.84 -0.12 8.17
N ALA A 197 -16.30 0.32 6.99
CA ALA A 197 -16.31 1.73 6.62
C ALA A 197 -17.52 2.06 5.74
N ARG A 198 -18.00 3.30 5.86
CA ARG A 198 -19.05 3.85 5.01
C ARG A 198 -18.67 5.25 4.56
N VAL A 199 -18.63 5.50 3.26
CA VAL A 199 -18.48 6.84 2.69
C VAL A 199 -19.83 7.54 2.78
N LYS A 200 -19.89 8.60 3.60
CA LYS A 200 -21.12 9.43 3.77
C LYS A 200 -21.28 10.37 2.58
N ARG A 201 -20.17 10.89 2.08
CA ARG A 201 -20.12 11.81 0.95
C ARG A 201 -18.75 11.75 0.29
N ALA A 202 -18.73 11.83 -1.02
CA ALA A 202 -17.51 12.09 -1.78
C ALA A 202 -17.79 13.08 -2.91
N ARG A 203 -16.81 13.92 -3.21
CA ARG A 203 -16.77 14.84 -4.37
C ARG A 203 -15.45 14.65 -5.07
N MET A 204 -15.50 14.43 -6.37
CA MET A 204 -14.31 14.20 -7.18
C MET A 204 -14.30 15.16 -8.36
N LEU A 205 -13.16 15.77 -8.63
CA LEU A 205 -12.90 16.46 -9.89
C LEU A 205 -12.22 15.50 -10.83
N MET A 206 -12.90 15.18 -11.92
CA MET A 206 -12.48 14.20 -12.92
C MET A 206 -12.00 14.86 -14.20
N GLU A 207 -10.94 14.35 -14.80
CA GLU A 207 -10.46 14.70 -16.14
C GLU A 207 -9.99 13.43 -16.85
N ALA A 208 -10.51 13.18 -18.06
CA ALA A 208 -10.14 12.03 -18.90
C ALA A 208 -10.20 10.67 -18.15
N GLY A 209 -11.21 10.47 -17.28
CA GLY A 209 -11.40 9.23 -16.53
C GLY A 209 -10.54 9.10 -15.27
N LEU A 210 -9.75 10.12 -14.93
CA LEU A 210 -8.88 10.15 -13.76
C LEU A 210 -9.37 11.18 -12.75
N ASP A 211 -9.35 10.88 -11.49
CA ASP A 211 -9.59 11.84 -10.43
C ASP A 211 -8.34 12.68 -10.17
N LEU A 212 -8.52 14.01 -10.22
CA LEU A 212 -7.46 14.98 -9.95
C LEU A 212 -7.56 15.56 -8.53
N HIS A 213 -8.75 15.49 -7.95
CA HIS A 213 -9.02 15.95 -6.60
C HIS A 213 -10.20 15.16 -6.03
N THR A 214 -10.10 14.79 -4.75
CA THR A 214 -11.14 14.07 -4.02
C THR A 214 -11.26 14.63 -2.61
N ASP A 215 -12.48 15.08 -2.25
CA ASP A 215 -12.90 15.30 -0.88
C ASP A 215 -13.86 14.19 -0.47
N ALA A 216 -13.68 13.60 0.71
CA ALA A 216 -14.62 12.60 1.23
C ALA A 216 -14.82 12.71 2.74
N GLU A 217 -16.04 12.38 3.17
CA GLU A 217 -16.47 12.19 4.56
C GLU A 217 -16.78 10.71 4.76
N ILE A 218 -16.11 10.08 5.72
CA ILE A 218 -16.14 8.64 5.94
C ILE A 218 -16.45 8.37 7.41
N GLU A 219 -17.25 7.35 7.66
CA GLU A 219 -17.41 6.76 8.98
C GLU A 219 -16.64 5.45 9.02
N LEU A 220 -15.69 5.34 9.94
CA LEU A 220 -14.96 4.10 10.22
C LEU A 220 -15.58 3.47 11.46
N LEU A 221 -15.95 2.20 11.39
CA LEU A 221 -16.36 1.42 12.55
C LEU A 221 -15.20 0.56 13.01
N THR A 222 -14.69 0.79 14.22
CA THR A 222 -13.59 0.02 14.80
C THR A 222 -14.02 -1.39 15.22
N GLU A 223 -13.06 -2.29 15.42
CA GLU A 223 -13.33 -3.65 15.96
C GLU A 223 -14.04 -3.61 17.32
N ASP A 224 -13.82 -2.54 18.11
CA ASP A 224 -14.43 -2.33 19.42
C ASP A 224 -15.83 -1.64 19.32
N GLY A 225 -16.35 -1.47 18.11
CA GLY A 225 -17.68 -0.88 17.86
C GLY A 225 -17.74 0.65 17.97
N VAL A 226 -16.61 1.35 18.01
CA VAL A 226 -16.55 2.82 18.05
C VAL A 226 -16.64 3.37 16.64
N ALA A 227 -17.59 4.31 16.41
CA ALA A 227 -17.65 5.05 15.16
C ALA A 227 -16.69 6.25 15.21
N VAL A 228 -15.83 6.35 14.19
CA VAL A 228 -14.84 7.42 14.02
C VAL A 228 -15.15 8.18 12.73
N GLU A 229 -15.39 9.49 12.86
CA GLU A 229 -15.57 10.37 11.70
C GLU A 229 -14.21 10.64 11.05
N ALA A 230 -14.09 10.39 9.74
CA ALA A 230 -12.87 10.66 9.01
C ALA A 230 -13.13 11.54 7.79
N THR A 231 -12.19 12.44 7.50
CA THR A 231 -12.23 13.29 6.32
C THR A 231 -10.96 13.13 5.49
N LEU A 232 -11.12 13.14 4.16
CA LEU A 232 -10.03 13.07 3.19
C LEU A 232 -10.04 14.33 2.35
N GLU A 233 -8.85 14.88 2.08
CA GLU A 233 -8.60 15.90 1.06
C GLU A 233 -7.37 15.49 0.25
N ILE A 234 -7.57 15.00 -0.97
CA ILE A 234 -6.51 14.44 -1.82
C ILE A 234 -6.50 15.17 -3.16
N SER A 235 -5.34 15.74 -3.55
CA SER A 235 -5.27 16.60 -4.74
C SER A 235 -3.92 16.49 -5.47
N CYS A 236 -3.96 16.46 -6.81
CA CYS A 236 -2.79 16.74 -7.64
C CYS A 236 -2.83 18.16 -8.25
N LEU A 237 -3.79 18.96 -7.87
CA LEU A 237 -3.98 20.32 -8.40
C LEU A 237 -3.46 21.42 -7.46
N ARG A 238 -3.42 21.14 -6.17
CA ARG A 238 -3.04 22.11 -5.14
C ARG A 238 -2.36 21.44 -3.95
N ASP A 239 -1.65 22.24 -3.19
CA ASP A 239 -1.16 21.82 -1.87
C ASP A 239 -2.33 21.67 -0.90
N THR A 240 -2.19 20.70 0.01
CA THR A 240 -3.08 20.47 1.13
C THR A 240 -2.27 20.42 2.44
N SER A 241 -2.87 19.96 3.53
CA SER A 241 -2.17 19.83 4.82
C SER A 241 -0.97 18.87 4.80
N ASN A 242 -0.93 17.91 3.85
CA ASN A 242 0.09 16.86 3.72
C ASN A 242 0.37 16.09 5.02
N ARG A 243 -0.68 15.85 5.82
CA ARG A 243 -0.60 15.19 7.12
C ARG A 243 -1.82 14.34 7.45
N ILE A 244 -1.63 13.46 8.42
CA ILE A 244 -2.70 12.83 9.19
C ILE A 244 -2.86 13.59 10.50
N GLU A 245 -4.12 13.85 10.88
CA GLU A 245 -4.51 14.33 12.18
C GLU A 245 -5.47 13.33 12.81
N LEU A 246 -5.21 12.95 14.06
CA LEU A 246 -6.05 12.08 14.87
C LEU A 246 -6.50 12.84 16.11
N VAL A 247 -7.82 12.96 16.32
CA VAL A 247 -8.41 13.69 17.44
C VAL A 247 -9.01 12.70 18.42
N PHE A 248 -8.45 12.67 19.60
CA PHE A 248 -8.90 11.86 20.73
C PHE A 248 -9.72 12.71 21.72
N GLU A 249 -10.26 12.06 22.71
CA GLU A 249 -10.93 12.76 23.81
C GLU A 249 -9.99 13.71 24.57
N ARG A 250 -8.73 13.32 24.79
CA ARG A 250 -7.75 14.05 25.63
C ARG A 250 -6.50 14.50 24.88
N ALA A 251 -6.40 14.29 23.58
CA ALA A 251 -5.22 14.68 22.81
C ALA A 251 -5.51 14.80 21.32
N ARG A 252 -4.57 15.43 20.62
CA ARG A 252 -4.52 15.48 19.17
C ARG A 252 -3.12 15.09 18.71
N LEU A 253 -3.06 14.15 17.76
CA LEU A 253 -1.81 13.73 17.13
C LEU A 253 -1.76 14.19 15.69
N ARG A 254 -0.59 14.65 15.22
CA ARG A 254 -0.36 15.08 13.84
C ARG A 254 0.97 14.56 13.35
N PHE A 255 0.99 14.03 12.13
CA PHE A 255 2.21 13.58 11.46
C PHE A 255 2.03 13.49 9.95
N SER A 256 3.13 13.39 9.20
CA SER A 256 3.11 13.13 7.77
C SER A 256 3.52 11.70 7.45
N LEU A 257 2.85 11.08 6.49
CA LEU A 257 3.26 9.78 5.93
C LEU A 257 4.45 9.91 4.98
N PHE A 258 4.79 11.12 4.56
CA PHE A 258 5.78 11.40 3.52
C PHE A 258 7.03 12.07 4.09
N ASP A 259 7.00 12.46 5.36
CA ASP A 259 8.14 13.06 6.05
C ASP A 259 9.09 11.97 6.56
N ALA A 260 10.32 12.00 6.07
CA ALA A 260 11.38 11.08 6.49
C ALA A 260 11.85 11.31 7.95
N SER A 261 11.47 12.44 8.59
CA SER A 261 11.78 12.68 10.01
C SER A 261 11.09 11.69 10.93
N GLY A 262 9.94 11.17 10.51
CA GLY A 262 9.12 10.26 11.28
C GLY A 262 8.61 10.89 12.59
N ARG A 263 8.47 12.21 12.65
CA ARG A 263 8.04 12.94 13.84
C ARG A 263 6.54 12.93 14.00
N LEU A 264 6.11 12.92 15.24
CA LEU A 264 4.72 12.96 15.68
C LEU A 264 4.53 14.14 16.63
N SER A 265 3.67 15.08 16.27
CA SER A 265 3.25 16.17 17.16
C SER A 265 2.09 15.67 18.03
N LEU A 266 2.21 15.85 19.34
CA LEU A 266 1.18 15.59 20.35
C LEU A 266 0.76 16.91 20.99
N ASP A 267 -0.53 17.23 20.85
CA ASP A 267 -1.18 18.34 21.57
C ASP A 267 -2.17 17.77 22.60
N SER A 268 -1.91 18.03 23.87
CA SER A 268 -2.77 17.64 25.00
C SER A 268 -3.69 18.75 25.51
N GLY A 269 -3.72 19.90 24.81
CA GLY A 269 -4.44 21.10 25.23
C GLY A 269 -3.68 21.94 26.27
N SER A 270 -2.76 21.35 27.04
CA SER A 270 -1.91 22.03 28.01
C SER A 270 -0.44 22.10 27.58
N ALA A 271 -0.03 21.25 26.64
CA ALA A 271 1.34 21.22 26.10
C ALA A 271 1.33 20.66 24.67
N GLU A 272 2.18 21.19 23.82
CA GLU A 272 2.51 20.63 22.51
C GLU A 272 3.91 20.00 22.62
N LEU A 273 4.02 18.73 22.24
CA LEU A 273 5.24 17.94 22.31
C LEU A 273 5.54 17.34 20.94
N GLU A 274 6.79 17.31 20.56
CA GLU A 274 7.26 16.59 19.41
C GLU A 274 7.86 15.25 19.85
N LEU A 275 7.28 14.15 19.35
CA LEU A 275 7.70 12.81 19.68
C LEU A 275 8.43 12.18 18.47
N ALA A 276 9.57 11.57 18.70
CA ALA A 276 10.23 10.70 17.74
C ALA A 276 10.00 9.24 18.17
N PRO A 277 9.28 8.42 17.36
CA PRO A 277 9.11 7.01 17.68
C PRO A 277 10.46 6.32 17.88
N ALA A 278 10.57 5.51 18.92
CA ALA A 278 11.83 4.91 19.30
C ALA A 278 12.32 3.88 18.27
N VAL A 279 13.43 4.16 17.62
CA VAL A 279 14.12 3.23 16.70
C VAL A 279 14.49 1.92 17.41
N ALA A 280 14.74 1.96 18.72
CA ALA A 280 15.09 0.80 19.54
C ALA A 280 14.05 -0.33 19.51
N ARG A 281 12.83 -0.08 19.08
CA ARG A 281 11.77 -1.09 18.88
C ARG A 281 11.67 -1.62 17.45
N GLY A 282 12.65 -1.33 16.59
CA GLY A 282 12.62 -1.75 15.19
C GLY A 282 11.62 -0.97 14.33
N TYR A 283 11.16 0.20 14.78
CA TYR A 283 10.24 1.03 14.01
C TYR A 283 10.97 1.76 12.88
N ALA A 284 10.44 1.61 11.68
CA ALA A 284 10.95 2.27 10.48
C ALA A 284 10.68 3.78 10.52
N ARG A 285 11.68 4.59 10.16
CA ARG A 285 11.54 6.05 9.96
C ARG A 285 11.42 6.41 8.49
N THR A 286 12.17 5.74 7.63
CA THR A 286 12.23 6.03 6.21
C THR A 286 11.38 5.05 5.40
N HIS A 287 11.07 5.43 4.17
CA HIS A 287 10.39 4.54 3.23
C HIS A 287 11.15 3.21 3.03
N ALA A 288 12.46 3.25 2.87
CA ALA A 288 13.27 2.04 2.69
C ALA A 288 13.23 1.12 3.92
N GLN A 289 13.30 1.69 5.13
CA GLN A 289 13.18 0.90 6.36
C GLN A 289 11.76 0.31 6.53
N ALA A 290 10.73 1.08 6.15
CA ALA A 290 9.35 0.60 6.19
C ALA A 290 9.15 -0.56 5.21
N LEU A 291 9.70 -0.45 4.00
CA LEU A 291 9.62 -1.50 3.00
C LEU A 291 10.41 -2.75 3.43
N TYR A 292 11.59 -2.58 4.02
CA TYR A 292 12.36 -3.69 4.59
C TYR A 292 11.57 -4.41 5.70
N ALA A 293 11.02 -3.66 6.66
CA ALA A 293 10.21 -4.23 7.73
C ALA A 293 8.94 -4.93 7.20
N HIS A 294 8.35 -4.40 6.14
CA HIS A 294 7.18 -4.99 5.48
C HIS A 294 7.53 -6.32 4.80
N TRP A 295 8.64 -6.38 4.07
CA TRP A 295 9.17 -7.63 3.50
C TRP A 295 9.52 -8.65 4.59
N CYS A 296 10.20 -8.25 5.66
CA CYS A 296 10.49 -9.14 6.79
C CYS A 296 9.22 -9.74 7.40
N ALA A 297 8.18 -8.92 7.59
CA ALA A 297 6.90 -9.39 8.11
C ALA A 297 6.23 -10.39 7.16
N PHE A 298 6.19 -10.09 5.86
CA PHE A 298 5.62 -10.99 4.86
C PHE A 298 6.35 -12.33 4.81
N LEU A 299 7.67 -12.31 4.63
CA LEU A 299 8.47 -13.54 4.53
C LEU A 299 8.45 -14.35 5.83
N GLY A 300 8.40 -13.68 6.99
CA GLY A 300 8.20 -14.34 8.27
C GLY A 300 6.85 -15.03 8.37
N GLY A 301 5.77 -14.33 7.99
CA GLY A 301 4.43 -14.90 7.94
C GLY A 301 4.32 -16.08 6.97
N LEU A 302 4.97 -15.97 5.80
CA LEU A 302 5.01 -17.06 4.82
C LEU A 302 5.69 -18.32 5.38
N ARG A 303 6.82 -18.20 6.06
CA ARG A 303 7.53 -19.32 6.70
C ARG A 303 6.74 -19.97 7.83
N GLU A 304 6.04 -19.15 8.60
CA GLU A 304 5.26 -19.60 9.75
C GLU A 304 3.85 -20.09 9.38
N GLY A 305 3.42 -19.94 8.12
CA GLY A 305 2.06 -20.23 7.68
C GLY A 305 1.02 -19.33 8.35
N ARG A 306 1.39 -18.10 8.75
CA ARG A 306 0.56 -17.20 9.54
C ARG A 306 0.46 -15.81 8.91
N ALA A 307 -0.77 -15.36 8.70
CA ALA A 307 -1.05 -14.01 8.23
C ALA A 307 -0.64 -12.95 9.27
N ASN A 308 -0.30 -11.76 8.76
CA ASN A 308 0.01 -10.58 9.58
C ASN A 308 -0.44 -9.30 8.85
N HIS A 309 -0.01 -8.12 9.31
CA HIS A 309 -0.42 -6.82 8.77
C HIS A 309 -0.04 -6.59 7.30
N THR A 310 0.63 -7.52 6.63
CA THR A 310 0.94 -7.45 5.19
C THR A 310 -0.08 -8.18 4.33
N SER A 311 -1.00 -8.96 4.94
CA SER A 311 -2.02 -9.71 4.21
C SER A 311 -2.90 -8.80 3.36
N ALA A 312 -3.12 -9.19 2.10
CA ALA A 312 -3.99 -8.43 1.20
C ALA A 312 -5.44 -8.35 1.73
N ARG A 313 -5.91 -9.35 2.48
CA ARG A 313 -7.24 -9.35 3.11
C ARG A 313 -7.44 -8.17 4.03
N ASP A 314 -6.40 -7.74 4.76
CA ASP A 314 -6.47 -6.58 5.67
C ASP A 314 -6.68 -5.24 4.95
N ALA A 315 -6.52 -5.20 3.63
CA ALA A 315 -6.73 -4.01 2.82
C ALA A 315 -8.12 -3.96 2.15
N LEU A 316 -9.01 -4.94 2.41
CA LEU A 316 -10.37 -4.97 1.84
C LEU A 316 -11.18 -3.73 2.20
N ILE A 317 -11.05 -3.21 3.42
CA ILE A 317 -11.76 -2.00 3.86
C ILE A 317 -11.25 -0.77 3.11
N THR A 318 -9.93 -0.69 2.87
CA THR A 318 -9.33 0.36 2.03
C THR A 318 -9.93 0.33 0.62
N THR A 319 -10.05 -0.85 0.01
CA THR A 319 -10.71 -1.02 -1.29
C THR A 319 -12.17 -0.62 -1.24
N ALA A 320 -12.90 -0.98 -0.19
CA ALA A 320 -14.32 -0.62 -0.04
C ALA A 320 -14.53 0.91 0.04
N ILE A 321 -13.64 1.63 0.73
CA ILE A 321 -13.68 3.10 0.77
C ILE A 321 -13.45 3.69 -0.63
N VAL A 322 -12.43 3.20 -1.34
CA VAL A 322 -12.13 3.64 -2.71
C VAL A 322 -13.31 3.40 -3.64
N GLU A 323 -13.87 2.18 -3.65
CA GLU A 323 -15.04 1.82 -4.48
C GLU A 323 -16.22 2.76 -4.21
N GLN A 324 -16.55 3.01 -2.92
CA GLN A 324 -17.64 3.89 -2.55
C GLN A 324 -17.39 5.35 -2.95
N CYS A 325 -16.14 5.85 -2.89
CA CYS A 325 -15.79 7.20 -3.36
C CYS A 325 -16.05 7.34 -4.86
N TYR A 326 -15.60 6.38 -5.66
CA TYR A 326 -15.84 6.40 -7.10
C TYR A 326 -17.32 6.22 -7.44
N ALA A 327 -18.03 5.34 -6.72
CA ALA A 327 -19.48 5.16 -6.90
C ALA A 327 -20.25 6.45 -6.61
N ALA A 328 -19.88 7.22 -5.59
CA ALA A 328 -20.46 8.53 -5.29
C ALA A 328 -20.22 9.58 -6.39
N ALA A 329 -19.17 9.41 -7.21
CA ALA A 329 -18.92 10.21 -8.41
C ALA A 329 -19.58 9.64 -9.68
N GLY A 330 -20.44 8.61 -9.56
CA GLY A 330 -21.12 7.96 -10.67
C GLY A 330 -20.26 6.98 -11.47
N LEU A 331 -19.10 6.58 -10.93
CA LEU A 331 -18.16 5.67 -11.57
C LEU A 331 -18.23 4.30 -10.88
N HIS A 332 -18.80 3.33 -11.58
CA HIS A 332 -18.97 1.96 -11.07
C HIS A 332 -18.05 0.97 -11.79
N GLY A 333 -17.59 -0.05 -11.09
CA GLY A 333 -16.77 -1.12 -11.65
C GLY A 333 -15.31 -0.76 -11.90
N GLU A 334 -14.65 -1.60 -12.67
CA GLU A 334 -13.25 -1.48 -13.02
C GLU A 334 -13.09 -0.75 -14.35
N PRO A 335 -12.13 0.17 -14.50
CA PRO A 335 -11.84 0.77 -15.81
C PRO A 335 -11.38 -0.31 -16.79
N GLY A 336 -11.95 -0.33 -18.00
CA GLY A 336 -11.56 -1.28 -19.05
C GLY A 336 -11.97 -2.74 -18.78
N ALA A 337 -12.80 -3.02 -17.78
CA ALA A 337 -13.44 -4.33 -17.69
C ALA A 337 -14.55 -4.44 -18.76
N PRO A 338 -14.62 -5.56 -19.51
CA PRO A 338 -15.70 -5.81 -20.47
C PRO A 338 -17.05 -5.93 -19.78
#